data_e6f92ad78b612243bee5eb84972d580f
#
_entry.id   e6f92ad78b612243bee5eb84972d580f
#
_cell.length_a   1.000
_cell.length_b   1.000
_cell.length_c   1.000
_cell.angle_alpha   90.00
_cell.angle_beta   90.00
_cell.angle_gamma   90.00
#
_symmetry.space_group_name_H-M   'P 1'
#
loop_
_entity.id
_entity.type
_entity.pdbx_description
1 polymer ?
#
loop_
_entity_poly.entity_id
_entity_poly.type
_entity_poly.pdbx_seq_one_letter_code
_entity_poly.pdbx_strand_id
1 'polypeptide(L)'
;MRFQEKLHQYSKEEIWEEYCGFLTLSSAEFMNIQNRLLLEQMELWSSSGLGQSILKGKQPRTISEFREMVPLTTYEDYAPTLLAKQVGSLPGDPVLWVQTTWEGGVHPIKVAPYTKAMLDTFKHNVMSCLILSTSQKKGEFDVNVTDHMLYALAPMPFVTGLLPLLFKDEIDIEFLPSVRDAVKMTFKERNVQ
;
A
#
# COMPACT_ATOMS: atom_id res chain seq x y z
N MET A 1 -6.97 -17.26 3.91
CA MET A 1 -8.41 -17.26 3.52
C MET A 1 -8.67 -15.97 2.76
N ARG A 2 -9.33 -16.07 1.60
CA ARG A 2 -9.72 -14.92 0.76
C ARG A 2 -10.84 -14.14 1.44
N PHE A 3 -10.90 -12.84 1.18
CA PHE A 3 -11.98 -12.01 1.73
C PHE A 3 -13.39 -12.55 1.36
N GLN A 4 -13.57 -12.97 0.11
CA GLN A 4 -14.82 -13.54 -0.36
C GLN A 4 -15.20 -14.84 0.38
N GLU A 5 -14.23 -15.66 0.76
CA GLU A 5 -14.46 -16.86 1.58
C GLU A 5 -14.89 -16.49 3.01
N LYS A 6 -14.36 -15.39 3.55
CA LYS A 6 -14.76 -14.87 4.86
C LYS A 6 -16.20 -14.42 4.89
N LEU A 7 -16.70 -13.78 3.81
CA LEU A 7 -18.10 -13.39 3.68
C LEU A 7 -19.07 -14.58 3.76
N HIS A 8 -18.59 -15.80 3.45
CA HIS A 8 -19.38 -17.04 3.61
C HIS A 8 -19.33 -17.62 5.01
N GLN A 9 -18.23 -17.47 5.73
CA GLN A 9 -17.91 -18.25 6.93
C GLN A 9 -18.07 -17.47 8.22
N TYR A 10 -17.94 -16.15 8.17
CA TYR A 10 -17.96 -15.27 9.33
C TYR A 10 -19.16 -14.34 9.32
N SER A 11 -19.57 -13.88 10.50
CA SER A 11 -20.59 -12.84 10.63
C SER A 11 -20.06 -11.49 10.14
N LYS A 12 -20.97 -10.58 9.80
CA LYS A 12 -20.62 -9.21 9.42
C LYS A 12 -19.88 -8.47 10.53
N GLU A 13 -20.19 -8.75 11.78
CA GLU A 13 -19.53 -8.20 12.96
C GLU A 13 -18.06 -8.66 13.06
N GLU A 14 -17.79 -9.95 12.84
CA GLU A 14 -16.43 -10.49 12.88
C GLU A 14 -15.58 -9.92 11.74
N ILE A 15 -16.13 -9.83 10.53
CA ILE A 15 -15.46 -9.21 9.39
C ILE A 15 -15.21 -7.72 9.65
N TRP A 16 -16.19 -7.02 10.19
CA TRP A 16 -16.03 -5.62 10.57
C TRP A 16 -14.90 -5.44 11.58
N GLU A 17 -14.88 -6.25 12.63
CA GLU A 17 -13.84 -6.13 13.67
C GLU A 17 -12.44 -6.40 13.08
N GLU A 18 -12.31 -7.36 12.19
CA GLU A 18 -11.03 -7.65 11.53
C GLU A 18 -10.54 -6.49 10.65
N TYR A 19 -11.43 -5.91 9.82
CA TYR A 19 -11.05 -4.94 8.79
C TYR A 19 -11.24 -3.49 9.21
N CYS A 20 -12.15 -3.20 10.10
CA CYS A 20 -12.57 -1.85 10.48
C CYS A 20 -12.53 -1.62 12.00
N GLY A 21 -12.14 -2.60 12.80
CA GLY A 21 -12.07 -2.50 14.27
C GLY A 21 -11.20 -1.36 14.76
N PHE A 22 -10.21 -0.93 13.97
CA PHE A 22 -9.38 0.22 14.28
C PHE A 22 -10.15 1.53 14.48
N LEU A 23 -11.37 1.64 13.94
CA LEU A 23 -12.25 2.81 14.12
C LEU A 23 -12.81 2.94 15.54
N THR A 24 -12.75 1.87 16.34
CA THR A 24 -13.22 1.86 17.72
C THR A 24 -12.13 2.17 18.74
N LEU A 25 -10.89 2.29 18.29
CA LEU A 25 -9.76 2.62 19.16
C LEU A 25 -9.90 4.04 19.72
N SER A 26 -9.61 4.20 20.99
CA SER A 26 -9.40 5.52 21.56
C SER A 26 -8.15 6.18 20.96
N SER A 27 -8.08 7.49 21.01
CA SER A 27 -6.89 8.23 20.53
C SER A 27 -5.59 7.75 21.22
N ALA A 28 -5.65 7.34 22.48
CA ALA A 28 -4.50 6.84 23.22
C ALA A 28 -4.04 5.48 22.67
N GLU A 29 -4.96 4.55 22.44
CA GLU A 29 -4.67 3.24 21.86
C GLU A 29 -4.11 3.38 20.45
N PHE A 30 -4.73 4.22 19.62
CA PHE A 30 -4.24 4.51 18.28
C PHE A 30 -2.82 5.06 18.31
N MET A 31 -2.55 6.07 19.16
CA MET A 31 -1.21 6.65 19.28
C MET A 31 -0.17 5.65 19.81
N ASN A 32 -0.54 4.74 20.72
CA ASN A 32 0.35 3.69 21.17
C ASN A 32 0.77 2.75 20.02
N ILE A 33 -0.19 2.38 19.15
CA ILE A 33 0.10 1.58 17.96
C ILE A 33 1.02 2.36 17.01
N GLN A 34 0.72 3.62 16.71
CA GLN A 34 1.54 4.46 15.84
C GLN A 34 2.96 4.61 16.37
N ASN A 35 3.12 4.85 17.67
CA ASN A 35 4.42 4.98 18.33
C ASN A 35 5.24 3.69 18.20
N ARG A 36 4.63 2.53 18.47
CA ARG A 36 5.29 1.23 18.31
C ARG A 36 5.74 1.01 16.88
N LEU A 37 4.86 1.21 15.92
CA LEU A 37 5.17 1.03 14.49
C LEU A 37 6.28 1.98 14.02
N LEU A 38 6.29 3.21 14.49
CA LEU A 38 7.36 4.15 14.17
C LEU A 38 8.72 3.69 14.72
N LEU A 39 8.77 3.18 15.95
CA LEU A 39 10.01 2.65 16.53
C LEU A 39 10.52 1.43 15.76
N GLU A 40 9.63 0.50 15.36
CA GLU A 40 9.98 -0.64 14.52
C GLU A 40 10.55 -0.19 13.15
N GLN A 41 9.93 0.82 12.53
CA GLN A 41 10.43 1.38 11.28
C GLN A 41 11.79 2.07 11.45
N MET A 42 11.99 2.79 12.55
CA MET A 42 13.28 3.44 12.82
C MET A 42 14.42 2.41 12.93
N GLU A 43 14.18 1.26 13.56
CA GLU A 43 15.14 0.17 13.66
C GLU A 43 15.48 -0.40 12.29
N LEU A 44 14.47 -0.71 11.48
CA LEU A 44 14.64 -1.20 10.09
C LEU A 44 15.44 -0.21 9.23
N TRP A 45 15.08 1.07 9.28
CA TRP A 45 15.77 2.10 8.52
C TRP A 45 17.21 2.30 8.98
N SER A 46 17.44 2.33 10.29
CA SER A 46 18.80 2.53 10.86
C SER A 46 19.77 1.41 10.46
N SER A 47 19.27 0.22 10.17
CA SER A 47 20.08 -0.92 9.72
C SER A 47 20.31 -0.95 8.20
N SER A 48 19.61 -0.16 7.42
CA SER A 48 19.69 -0.14 5.96
C SER A 48 20.65 0.92 5.41
N GLY A 49 21.26 0.63 4.26
CA GLY A 49 22.16 1.61 3.59
C GLY A 49 21.44 2.91 3.23
N LEU A 50 20.23 2.82 2.72
CA LEU A 50 19.41 3.99 2.40
C LEU A 50 19.08 4.80 3.66
N GLY A 51 18.64 4.13 4.72
CA GLY A 51 18.34 4.79 5.98
C GLY A 51 19.56 5.46 6.59
N GLN A 52 20.70 4.81 6.58
CA GLN A 52 21.98 5.41 7.06
C GLN A 52 22.36 6.66 6.25
N SER A 53 22.12 6.67 4.95
CA SER A 53 22.38 7.86 4.11
C SER A 53 21.49 9.04 4.49
N ILE A 54 20.20 8.79 4.78
CA ILE A 54 19.25 9.81 5.23
C ILE A 54 19.55 10.28 6.64
N LEU A 55 19.81 9.34 7.55
CA LEU A 55 20.09 9.62 8.96
C LEU A 55 21.46 10.28 9.17
N LYS A 56 22.37 10.20 8.17
CA LYS A 56 23.74 10.76 8.24
C LYS A 56 24.50 10.30 9.49
N GLY A 57 24.39 9.00 9.81
CA GLY A 57 25.04 8.38 10.98
C GLY A 57 24.34 8.62 12.33
N LYS A 58 23.23 9.36 12.36
CA LYS A 58 22.40 9.51 13.56
C LYS A 58 21.60 8.24 13.81
N GLN A 59 21.36 7.93 15.09
CA GLN A 59 20.59 6.75 15.50
C GLN A 59 19.53 7.16 16.53
N PRO A 60 18.41 7.75 16.12
CA PRO A 60 17.33 8.09 17.03
C PRO A 60 16.74 6.81 17.66
N ARG A 61 16.54 6.83 18.99
CA ARG A 61 15.98 5.70 19.76
C ARG A 61 14.59 6.00 20.29
N THR A 62 14.20 7.26 20.26
CA THR A 62 12.88 7.72 20.71
C THR A 62 12.21 8.53 19.62
N ILE A 63 10.89 8.66 19.72
CA ILE A 63 10.10 9.46 18.77
C ILE A 63 10.51 10.94 18.82
N SER A 64 10.87 11.44 20.00
CA SER A 64 11.36 12.81 20.14
C SER A 64 12.68 13.01 19.40
N GLU A 65 13.64 12.12 19.61
CA GLU A 65 14.91 12.13 18.90
C GLU A 65 14.72 11.99 17.37
N PHE A 66 13.79 11.13 16.94
CA PHE A 66 13.47 11.00 15.52
C PHE A 66 13.02 12.34 14.93
N ARG A 67 12.09 13.03 15.58
CA ARG A 67 11.56 14.33 15.11
C ARG A 67 12.61 15.43 15.10
N GLU A 68 13.56 15.37 16.03
CA GLU A 68 14.63 16.35 16.15
C GLU A 68 15.79 16.08 15.18
N MET A 69 16.16 14.81 14.99
CA MET A 69 17.38 14.42 14.28
C MET A 69 17.15 14.14 12.80
N VAL A 70 15.96 13.64 12.41
CA VAL A 70 15.70 13.22 11.04
C VAL A 70 15.22 14.40 10.21
N PRO A 71 15.92 14.74 9.11
CA PRO A 71 15.53 15.86 8.26
C PRO A 71 14.25 15.54 7.49
N LEU A 72 13.53 16.56 7.06
CA LEU A 72 12.51 16.42 6.02
C LEU A 72 13.20 16.01 4.72
N THR A 73 12.62 15.05 4.03
CA THR A 73 13.17 14.46 2.80
C THR A 73 12.20 14.61 1.64
N THR A 74 12.76 14.58 0.45
CA THR A 74 12.03 14.54 -0.82
C THR A 74 12.40 13.29 -1.59
N TYR A 75 11.77 13.03 -2.72
CA TYR A 75 12.15 11.89 -3.56
C TYR A 75 13.60 11.97 -4.06
N GLU A 76 14.16 13.16 -4.20
CA GLU A 76 15.56 13.39 -4.61
C GLU A 76 16.57 12.68 -3.69
N ASP A 77 16.26 12.63 -2.39
CA ASP A 77 17.10 11.98 -1.39
C ASP A 77 17.11 10.45 -1.55
N TYR A 78 16.10 9.87 -2.15
CA TYR A 78 15.90 8.42 -2.36
C TYR A 78 16.21 7.99 -3.80
N ALA A 79 16.08 8.90 -4.76
CA ALA A 79 16.12 8.62 -6.18
C ALA A 79 17.36 7.84 -6.64
N PRO A 80 18.59 8.14 -6.19
CA PRO A 80 19.78 7.40 -6.62
C PRO A 80 19.67 5.89 -6.29
N THR A 81 19.16 5.56 -5.12
CA THR A 81 18.98 4.17 -4.68
C THR A 81 17.78 3.51 -5.36
N LEU A 82 16.64 4.22 -5.44
CA LEU A 82 15.39 3.66 -5.94
C LEU A 82 15.39 3.50 -7.46
N LEU A 83 15.89 4.48 -8.21
CA LEU A 83 15.98 4.40 -9.67
C LEU A 83 16.97 3.32 -10.12
N ALA A 84 18.08 3.16 -9.39
CA ALA A 84 19.05 2.08 -9.63
C ALA A 84 18.59 0.72 -9.07
N LYS A 85 17.45 0.65 -8.38
CA LYS A 85 16.91 -0.56 -7.74
C LYS A 85 17.92 -1.30 -6.87
N GLN A 86 18.65 -0.58 -6.04
CA GLN A 86 19.70 -1.12 -5.17
C GLN A 86 19.08 -1.85 -3.98
N VAL A 87 18.64 -3.10 -4.19
CA VAL A 87 17.92 -3.92 -3.21
C VAL A 87 18.70 -4.04 -1.90
N GLY A 88 20.01 -4.29 -1.94
CA GLY A 88 20.84 -4.45 -0.72
C GLY A 88 20.95 -3.20 0.14
N SER A 89 20.48 -2.04 -0.33
CA SER A 89 20.45 -0.80 0.46
C SER A 89 19.09 -0.51 1.09
N LEU A 90 18.07 -1.31 0.79
CA LEU A 90 16.71 -1.09 1.28
C LEU A 90 16.51 -1.67 2.69
N PRO A 91 15.56 -1.13 3.48
CA PRO A 91 15.21 -1.68 4.79
C PRO A 91 14.42 -3.00 4.74
N GLY A 92 14.09 -3.49 3.57
CA GLY A 92 13.41 -4.78 3.37
C GLY A 92 13.42 -5.20 1.91
N ASP A 93 13.28 -6.50 1.66
CA ASP A 93 13.34 -7.07 0.31
C ASP A 93 12.07 -6.76 -0.49
N PRO A 94 12.19 -6.10 -1.64
CA PRO A 94 11.04 -5.83 -2.49
C PRO A 94 10.62 -7.07 -3.28
N VAL A 95 9.33 -7.32 -3.31
CA VAL A 95 8.72 -8.34 -4.19
C VAL A 95 8.12 -7.73 -5.45
N LEU A 96 7.93 -6.42 -5.45
CA LEU A 96 7.38 -5.67 -6.58
C LEU A 96 7.99 -4.27 -6.64
N TRP A 97 8.27 -3.80 -7.87
CA TRP A 97 8.64 -2.43 -8.16
C TRP A 97 7.54 -1.76 -8.96
N VAL A 98 7.09 -0.61 -8.50
CA VAL A 98 6.05 0.18 -9.16
C VAL A 98 6.60 1.51 -9.63
N GLN A 99 5.90 2.10 -10.61
CA GLN A 99 6.16 3.45 -11.06
C GLN A 99 4.97 4.35 -10.72
N THR A 100 5.26 5.61 -10.43
CA THR A 100 4.26 6.66 -10.33
C THR A 100 4.64 7.77 -11.28
N THR A 101 3.63 8.40 -11.90
CA THR A 101 3.82 9.62 -12.66
C THR A 101 3.65 10.83 -11.76
N TRP A 102 4.45 11.86 -11.99
CA TRP A 102 4.31 13.15 -11.34
C TRP A 102 4.62 14.25 -12.35
N GLU A 103 3.70 15.17 -12.53
CA GLU A 103 3.91 16.34 -13.34
C GLU A 103 4.68 17.38 -12.53
N GLY A 104 5.97 17.40 -12.67
CA GLY A 104 6.86 18.35 -11.99
C GLY A 104 8.01 17.69 -11.23
N GLY A 105 9.09 18.45 -11.06
CA GLY A 105 10.31 17.99 -10.43
C GLY A 105 11.33 17.37 -11.41
N VAL A 106 12.50 17.02 -10.87
CA VAL A 106 13.63 16.49 -11.63
C VAL A 106 13.35 15.08 -12.15
N HIS A 107 12.52 14.32 -11.44
CA HIS A 107 12.16 12.94 -11.81
C HIS A 107 10.68 12.83 -12.19
N PRO A 108 10.35 12.88 -13.50
CA PRO A 108 8.96 12.75 -13.97
C PRO A 108 8.37 11.37 -13.69
N ILE A 109 9.21 10.35 -13.51
CA ILE A 109 8.83 9.00 -13.12
C ILE A 109 9.53 8.68 -11.80
N LYS A 110 8.75 8.29 -10.80
CA LYS A 110 9.25 7.80 -9.52
C LYS A 110 9.10 6.30 -9.46
N VAL A 111 10.11 5.63 -8.92
CA VAL A 111 10.12 4.18 -8.71
C VAL A 111 10.06 3.91 -7.20
N ALA A 112 9.20 3.00 -6.80
CA ALA A 112 9.07 2.60 -5.39
C ALA A 112 9.05 1.08 -5.25
N PRO A 113 9.78 0.54 -4.24
CA PRO A 113 9.72 -0.87 -3.89
C PRO A 113 8.50 -1.17 -3.02
N TYR A 114 7.90 -2.34 -3.21
CA TYR A 114 6.88 -2.87 -2.33
C TYR A 114 7.34 -4.20 -1.75
N THR A 115 7.40 -4.29 -0.44
CA THR A 115 7.63 -5.55 0.27
C THR A 115 6.33 -6.36 0.36
N LYS A 116 6.44 -7.64 0.71
CA LYS A 116 5.26 -8.49 0.93
C LYS A 116 4.33 -7.89 1.99
N ALA A 117 4.88 -7.42 3.12
CA ALA A 117 4.09 -6.82 4.19
C ALA A 117 3.32 -5.57 3.72
N MET A 118 3.95 -4.71 2.88
CA MET A 118 3.26 -3.56 2.30
C MET A 118 2.10 -3.97 1.39
N LEU A 119 2.28 -5.03 0.59
CA LEU A 119 1.22 -5.54 -0.29
C LEU A 119 0.07 -6.16 0.51
N ASP A 120 0.37 -6.90 1.56
CA ASP A 120 -0.65 -7.50 2.44
C ASP A 120 -1.45 -6.40 3.16
N THR A 121 -0.78 -5.36 3.67
CA THR A 121 -1.44 -4.18 4.25
C THR A 121 -2.29 -3.45 3.22
N PHE A 122 -1.79 -3.29 2.00
CA PHE A 122 -2.54 -2.63 0.93
C PHE A 122 -3.83 -3.40 0.59
N LYS A 123 -3.77 -4.72 0.46
CA LYS A 123 -4.97 -5.56 0.26
C LYS A 123 -5.97 -5.41 1.40
N HIS A 124 -5.49 -5.50 2.64
CA HIS A 124 -6.33 -5.30 3.81
C HIS A 124 -7.03 -3.93 3.80
N ASN A 125 -6.30 -2.86 3.53
CA ASN A 125 -6.85 -1.50 3.49
C ASN A 125 -7.91 -1.33 2.38
N VAL A 126 -7.72 -1.96 1.22
CA VAL A 126 -8.73 -1.91 0.15
C VAL A 126 -10.00 -2.65 0.54
N MET A 127 -9.90 -3.80 1.21
CA MET A 127 -11.07 -4.50 1.73
C MET A 127 -11.76 -3.66 2.83
N SER A 128 -11.01 -3.00 3.69
CA SER A 128 -11.56 -2.04 4.66
C SER A 128 -12.32 -0.90 3.97
N CYS A 129 -11.75 -0.31 2.90
CA CYS A 129 -12.42 0.73 2.12
C CYS A 129 -13.70 0.22 1.45
N LEU A 130 -13.70 -1.01 0.94
CA LEU A 130 -14.87 -1.63 0.33
C LEU A 130 -16.00 -1.80 1.36
N ILE A 131 -15.68 -2.31 2.54
CA ILE A 131 -16.63 -2.42 3.66
C ILE A 131 -17.19 -1.03 4.02
N LEU A 132 -16.30 -0.06 4.25
CA LEU A 132 -16.70 1.30 4.68
C LEU A 132 -17.52 2.03 3.62
N SER A 133 -17.27 1.81 2.34
CA SER A 133 -18.02 2.45 1.24
C SER A 133 -19.49 2.05 1.21
N THR A 134 -19.83 0.89 1.75
CA THR A 134 -21.20 0.36 1.81
C THR A 134 -21.82 0.39 3.20
N SER A 135 -21.06 0.86 4.20
CA SER A 135 -21.48 0.86 5.61
C SER A 135 -22.29 2.10 5.96
N GLN A 136 -23.35 1.92 6.74
CA GLN A 136 -24.08 3.03 7.37
C GLN A 136 -23.75 3.16 8.85
N LYS A 137 -23.43 2.07 9.52
CA LYS A 137 -22.97 2.01 10.91
C LYS A 137 -22.08 0.79 11.15
N LYS A 138 -21.48 0.72 12.34
CA LYS A 138 -20.63 -0.40 12.77
C LYS A 138 -21.31 -1.75 12.54
N GLY A 139 -20.62 -2.66 11.88
CA GLY A 139 -21.07 -4.03 11.62
C GLY A 139 -22.14 -4.16 10.55
N GLU A 140 -22.63 -3.06 9.98
CA GLU A 140 -23.59 -3.07 8.89
C GLU A 140 -22.94 -2.58 7.59
N PHE A 141 -22.65 -3.49 6.70
CA PHE A 141 -22.14 -3.20 5.36
C PHE A 141 -22.83 -4.11 4.32
N ASP A 142 -22.84 -3.67 3.09
CA ASP A 142 -23.51 -4.36 2.00
C ASP A 142 -22.50 -4.80 0.93
N VAL A 143 -21.59 -5.70 1.35
CA VAL A 143 -20.72 -6.46 0.46
C VAL A 143 -21.12 -7.92 0.57
N ASN A 144 -21.44 -8.53 -0.57
CA ASN A 144 -21.96 -9.88 -0.64
C ASN A 144 -21.03 -10.79 -1.45
N VAL A 145 -21.13 -12.07 -1.22
CA VAL A 145 -20.32 -13.11 -1.90
C VAL A 145 -20.51 -13.10 -3.41
N THR A 146 -21.71 -12.74 -3.86
CA THR A 146 -22.08 -12.69 -5.28
C THR A 146 -21.71 -11.37 -5.95
N ASP A 147 -21.17 -10.41 -5.21
CA ASP A 147 -20.78 -9.13 -5.79
C ASP A 147 -19.57 -9.30 -6.71
N HIS A 148 -19.64 -8.63 -7.83
CA HIS A 148 -18.62 -8.63 -8.85
C HIS A 148 -18.07 -7.21 -9.04
N MET A 149 -16.75 -7.06 -8.90
CA MET A 149 -16.09 -5.76 -9.09
C MET A 149 -15.63 -5.60 -10.52
N LEU A 150 -16.00 -4.49 -11.15
CA LEU A 150 -15.46 -4.08 -12.44
C LEU A 150 -14.39 -3.01 -12.22
N TYR A 151 -13.19 -3.22 -12.76
CA TYR A 151 -12.06 -2.31 -12.57
C TYR A 151 -11.43 -1.89 -13.89
N ALA A 152 -11.32 -0.58 -14.11
CA ALA A 152 -10.61 -0.01 -15.25
C ALA A 152 -9.09 -0.09 -15.03
N LEU A 153 -8.42 -1.02 -15.73
CA LEU A 153 -7.01 -1.32 -15.52
C LEU A 153 -6.10 -0.27 -16.18
N ALA A 154 -5.30 0.41 -15.38
CA ALA A 154 -4.26 1.31 -15.86
C ALA A 154 -3.06 0.55 -16.46
N PRO A 155 -2.17 1.23 -17.23
CA PRO A 155 -0.96 0.60 -17.77
C PRO A 155 -0.04 0.07 -16.67
N MET A 156 0.64 -1.04 -16.95
CA MET A 156 1.82 -1.43 -16.20
C MET A 156 3.04 -0.60 -16.67
N PRO A 157 4.03 -0.31 -15.84
CA PRO A 157 4.19 -0.79 -14.44
C PRO A 157 3.68 0.21 -13.38
N PHE A 158 2.69 1.02 -13.70
CA PHE A 158 2.14 1.98 -12.75
C PHE A 158 1.40 1.29 -11.60
N VAL A 159 1.40 1.95 -10.43
CA VAL A 159 0.74 1.48 -9.20
C VAL A 159 -0.70 1.02 -9.48
N THR A 160 -1.48 1.86 -10.17
CA THR A 160 -2.87 1.60 -10.51
C THR A 160 -3.09 0.49 -11.55
N GLY A 161 -2.02 0.05 -12.21
CA GLY A 161 -2.07 -1.10 -13.13
C GLY A 161 -1.58 -2.41 -12.51
N LEU A 162 -0.77 -2.34 -11.46
CA LEU A 162 -0.16 -3.51 -10.82
C LEU A 162 -0.90 -3.94 -9.55
N LEU A 163 -1.17 -3.00 -8.65
CA LEU A 163 -1.75 -3.36 -7.35
C LEU A 163 -3.17 -3.95 -7.44
N PRO A 164 -4.06 -3.52 -8.36
CA PRO A 164 -5.37 -4.13 -8.48
C PRO A 164 -5.34 -5.62 -8.84
N LEU A 165 -4.28 -6.08 -9.50
CA LEU A 165 -4.11 -7.50 -9.83
C LEU A 165 -4.03 -8.39 -8.59
N LEU A 166 -3.62 -7.84 -7.44
CA LEU A 166 -3.56 -8.53 -6.16
C LEU A 166 -4.95 -8.85 -5.59
N PHE A 167 -5.98 -8.13 -6.02
CA PHE A 167 -7.35 -8.33 -5.49
C PHE A 167 -8.05 -9.54 -6.07
N LYS A 168 -7.55 -10.12 -7.18
CA LYS A 168 -8.07 -11.37 -7.73
C LYS A 168 -8.12 -12.52 -6.73
N ASP A 169 -7.20 -12.48 -5.77
CA ASP A 169 -7.12 -13.49 -4.72
C ASP A 169 -8.03 -13.18 -3.53
N GLU A 170 -8.71 -12.03 -3.52
CA GLU A 170 -9.56 -11.59 -2.41
C GLU A 170 -11.04 -11.56 -2.81
N ILE A 171 -11.35 -11.05 -3.99
CA ILE A 171 -12.71 -10.82 -4.49
C ILE A 171 -12.84 -11.23 -5.95
N ASP A 172 -14.06 -11.42 -6.42
CA ASP A 172 -14.34 -11.60 -7.84
C ASP A 172 -14.24 -10.24 -8.56
N ILE A 173 -13.26 -10.13 -9.46
CA ILE A 173 -12.93 -8.87 -10.15
C ILE A 173 -12.68 -9.11 -11.63
N GLU A 174 -13.34 -8.31 -12.47
CA GLU A 174 -13.10 -8.23 -13.91
C GLU A 174 -12.35 -6.94 -14.26
N PHE A 175 -11.34 -7.07 -15.10
CA PHE A 175 -10.54 -5.94 -15.58
C PHE A 175 -10.93 -5.54 -17.00
N LEU A 176 -11.14 -4.23 -17.21
CA LEU A 176 -11.36 -3.64 -18.50
C LEU A 176 -10.26 -2.60 -18.80
N PRO A 177 -9.53 -2.72 -19.91
CA PRO A 177 -9.47 -3.93 -20.75
C PRO A 177 -8.93 -5.13 -19.96
N SER A 178 -9.09 -6.34 -20.51
CA SER A 178 -8.50 -7.53 -19.85
C SER A 178 -7.00 -7.34 -19.61
N VAL A 179 -6.43 -8.01 -18.61
CA VAL A 179 -4.98 -7.91 -18.32
C VAL A 179 -4.15 -8.22 -19.57
N ARG A 180 -4.57 -9.21 -20.37
CA ARG A 180 -3.91 -9.61 -21.62
C ARG A 180 -3.89 -8.48 -22.66
N ASP A 181 -5.00 -7.77 -22.78
CA ASP A 181 -5.13 -6.69 -23.75
C ASP A 181 -4.48 -5.41 -23.23
N ALA A 182 -4.63 -5.13 -21.95
CA ALA A 182 -4.01 -3.99 -21.28
C ALA A 182 -2.48 -3.92 -21.50
N VAL A 183 -1.79 -5.06 -21.53
CA VAL A 183 -0.33 -5.12 -21.78
C VAL A 183 0.02 -4.69 -23.20
N LYS A 184 -0.89 -4.88 -24.17
CA LYS A 184 -0.65 -4.62 -25.59
C LYS A 184 -1.10 -3.21 -26.03
N MET A 185 -1.97 -2.57 -25.26
CA MET A 185 -2.56 -1.28 -25.59
C MET A 185 -1.69 -0.11 -25.13
N THR A 186 -1.56 0.90 -25.96
CA THR A 186 -1.02 2.20 -25.57
C THR A 186 -2.00 2.91 -24.63
N PHE A 187 -1.49 3.89 -23.88
CA PHE A 187 -2.33 4.70 -23.00
C PHE A 187 -3.49 5.38 -23.75
N LYS A 188 -3.24 5.83 -24.99
CA LYS A 188 -4.25 6.48 -25.82
C LYS A 188 -5.37 5.50 -26.22
N GLU A 189 -5.02 4.28 -26.61
CA GLU A 189 -5.99 3.27 -27.01
C GLU A 189 -6.92 2.85 -25.88
N ARG A 190 -6.43 2.85 -24.63
CA ARG A 190 -7.24 2.52 -23.44
C ARG A 190 -8.28 3.58 -23.09
N ASN A 191 -8.01 4.84 -23.40
CA ASN A 191 -8.92 5.94 -23.07
C ASN A 191 -10.06 6.11 -24.10
N VAL A 192 -10.11 5.31 -25.16
CA VAL A 192 -11.12 5.38 -26.23
C VAL A 192 -12.16 4.25 -26.13
N GLN A 193 -11.95 3.29 -25.23
CA GLN A 193 -12.91 2.23 -24.90
C GLN A 193 -13.74 2.58 -23.67
#